data_7d667299f1850a503c59c71c05a47b4d
#
_entry.id   7d667299f1850a503c59c71c05a47b4d
#
_cell.length_a   1.000
_cell.length_b   1.000
_cell.length_c   1.000
_cell.angle_alpha   90.00
_cell.angle_beta   90.00
_cell.angle_gamma   90.00
#
_symmetry.space_group_name_H-M   'P 1'
#
loop_
_entity.id
_entity.type
_entity.pdbx_description
1 polymer ?
#
loop_
_entity_poly.entity_id
_entity_poly.type
_entity_poly.pdbx_seq_one_letter_code
_entity_poly.pdbx_strand_id
1 'polypeptide(L)'
;MQQKEVEGMEKGKNKSLLKRVKPYMGKRAGFPYIAIALGAISSVLLIVPFLYVYKIVRLLILEDFNLVQDQIKSYAMYAMGFMIAYIIAYFAALMFAHFAAFKVEINIQKTAFKRLMNMPLGYFDVHETGAIRKTINDGAATTHEFFAHQLPDLGASIVGVIATIVIILYTDWKLGIICLLPLVFGILGMSILMKLVSKDFMKQYMDSLEEMSGQATEYIRGMPVIKTFGQSIYSFRLFYKMISNYTEKVVAYTKSWKHSYTIYTVLMSAIPLFLVPAVIYMMEGSANPLILVVDFILFLLLAPNITIFTMRSMNVSQIQLQTMNALDKIDEALTYDDMKEEVAGYDKNTQKFDSLEFDKVSFAYNKEDKDVLHGISFKLNTGEHLALVGNSGSGKTTIARLCARFWDAGSGSVKIGGTDIKSIPKKDLMDNISFVFQNSYMFEGTLRENIVFGQENVSEEDLNAAIDKSRSREIVDKLPDGLDTVLGSKGTYLSVGEKQRIALARAFIKDAPIIILDEATAFADPENEEQILAALSDLKAGKTTIMIAHRLNSVKGMDRILVIEEGRITEDGSFDALIEKNGRFKAMWDEYVSTIAWTVGSSKKTGKEAE
;
A
#
# COMPACT_ATOMS: atom_id res chain seq x y z
N MET A 1 21.51 -7.65 9.54
CA MET A 1 20.18 -7.75 10.18
C MET A 1 19.05 -7.70 9.14
N GLN A 2 19.16 -6.84 8.13
CA GLN A 2 18.18 -6.67 7.04
C GLN A 2 17.97 -7.93 6.16
N GLN A 3 19.01 -8.65 5.77
CA GLN A 3 18.89 -9.90 4.99
C GLN A 3 18.08 -11.00 5.70
N LYS A 4 18.15 -11.09 7.03
CA LYS A 4 17.34 -12.04 7.81
C LYS A 4 15.85 -11.64 7.88
N GLU A 5 15.51 -10.37 7.71
CA GLU A 5 14.11 -9.90 7.67
C GLU A 5 13.46 -10.21 6.31
N VAL A 6 14.20 -10.07 5.20
CA VAL A 6 13.72 -10.39 3.85
C VAL A 6 13.57 -11.91 3.64
N GLU A 7 14.55 -12.72 4.06
CA GLU A 7 14.42 -14.20 4.10
C GLU A 7 13.26 -14.64 5.01
N GLY A 8 12.90 -13.84 6.00
CA GLY A 8 11.74 -14.05 6.86
C GLY A 8 10.40 -13.86 6.13
N MET A 9 10.33 -12.93 5.17
CA MET A 9 9.12 -12.64 4.37
C MET A 9 8.87 -13.72 3.30
N GLU A 10 9.88 -14.11 2.53
CA GLU A 10 9.74 -15.18 1.52
C GLU A 10 9.38 -16.55 2.11
N LYS A 11 9.93 -16.87 3.29
CA LYS A 11 9.55 -18.09 4.04
C LYS A 11 8.16 -17.98 4.71
N GLY A 12 7.47 -16.86 4.57
CA GLY A 12 6.17 -16.59 5.21
C GLY A 12 4.97 -17.25 4.55
N LYS A 13 4.97 -17.45 3.23
CA LYS A 13 3.80 -17.91 2.45
C LYS A 13 3.18 -19.24 2.92
N ASN A 14 3.97 -20.12 3.56
CA ASN A 14 3.49 -21.41 4.09
C ASN A 14 3.29 -21.45 5.61
N LYS A 15 3.38 -20.33 6.32
CA LYS A 15 3.22 -20.29 7.78
C LYS A 15 1.77 -19.95 8.14
N SER A 16 1.27 -20.50 9.28
CA SER A 16 -0.02 -20.09 9.83
C SER A 16 -0.02 -18.57 10.12
N LEU A 17 -1.18 -17.92 9.95
CA LEU A 17 -1.34 -16.47 10.10
C LEU A 17 -0.72 -15.92 11.40
N LEU A 18 -0.95 -16.58 12.54
CA LEU A 18 -0.37 -16.19 13.83
C LEU A 18 1.16 -16.21 13.83
N LYS A 19 1.77 -17.21 13.16
CA LYS A 19 3.23 -17.29 13.05
C LYS A 19 3.80 -16.22 12.13
N ARG A 20 3.06 -15.87 11.05
CA ARG A 20 3.46 -14.83 10.10
C ARG A 20 3.44 -13.44 10.73
N VAL A 21 2.43 -13.16 11.54
CA VAL A 21 2.23 -11.85 12.16
C VAL A 21 2.98 -11.67 13.49
N LYS A 22 3.43 -12.76 14.11
CA LYS A 22 4.17 -12.74 15.40
C LYS A 22 5.30 -11.70 15.49
N PRO A 23 6.14 -11.47 14.45
CA PRO A 23 7.19 -10.45 14.51
C PRO A 23 6.66 -9.03 14.76
N TYR A 24 5.44 -8.74 14.27
CA TYR A 24 4.81 -7.43 14.40
C TYR A 24 4.17 -7.19 15.78
N MET A 25 4.00 -8.25 16.60
CA MET A 25 3.37 -8.16 17.92
C MET A 25 4.31 -7.65 19.02
N GLY A 26 5.63 -7.85 18.85
CA GLY A 26 6.63 -7.48 19.85
C GLY A 26 6.36 -8.13 21.21
N LYS A 27 6.37 -7.34 22.30
CA LYS A 27 6.10 -7.81 23.67
C LYS A 27 4.67 -8.33 23.89
N ARG A 28 3.74 -8.07 22.98
CA ARG A 28 2.33 -8.50 23.08
C ARG A 28 2.01 -9.80 22.36
N ALA A 29 3.01 -10.57 21.96
CA ALA A 29 2.86 -11.84 21.23
C ALA A 29 2.05 -12.92 21.99
N GLY A 30 1.87 -12.80 23.30
CA GLY A 30 1.02 -13.69 24.11
C GLY A 30 -0.47 -13.32 24.12
N PHE A 31 -0.82 -12.06 23.80
CA PHE A 31 -2.20 -11.56 23.90
C PHE A 31 -3.21 -12.27 22.99
N PRO A 32 -2.89 -12.63 21.74
CA PRO A 32 -3.76 -13.43 20.90
C PRO A 32 -4.18 -14.76 21.54
N TYR A 33 -3.26 -15.45 22.20
CA TYR A 33 -3.55 -16.74 22.86
C TYR A 33 -4.43 -16.56 24.09
N ILE A 34 -4.24 -15.46 24.85
CA ILE A 34 -5.11 -15.10 25.98
C ILE A 34 -6.51 -14.79 25.46
N ALA A 35 -6.64 -14.03 24.37
CA ALA A 35 -7.93 -13.71 23.76
C ALA A 35 -8.69 -14.97 23.31
N ILE A 36 -8.00 -15.92 22.66
CA ILE A 36 -8.58 -17.21 22.25
C ILE A 36 -9.03 -18.02 23.48
N ALA A 37 -8.21 -18.10 24.52
CA ALA A 37 -8.53 -18.85 25.75
C ALA A 37 -9.74 -18.23 26.49
N LEU A 38 -9.76 -16.91 26.63
CA LEU A 38 -10.90 -16.20 27.24
C LEU A 38 -12.17 -16.31 26.39
N GLY A 39 -12.05 -16.29 25.08
CA GLY A 39 -13.15 -16.58 24.16
C GLY A 39 -13.70 -17.99 24.33
N ALA A 40 -12.84 -18.98 24.48
CA ALA A 40 -13.23 -20.35 24.78
C ALA A 40 -13.96 -20.47 26.14
N ILE A 41 -13.42 -19.84 27.18
CA ILE A 41 -14.06 -19.81 28.50
C ILE A 41 -15.43 -19.12 28.43
N SER A 42 -15.52 -18.00 27.72
CA SER A 42 -16.77 -17.25 27.57
C SER A 42 -17.86 -18.10 26.91
N SER A 43 -17.52 -18.93 25.90
CA SER A 43 -18.51 -19.79 25.24
C SER A 43 -19.10 -20.84 26.18
N VAL A 44 -18.31 -21.40 27.10
CA VAL A 44 -18.79 -22.31 28.12
C VAL A 44 -19.70 -21.56 29.10
N LEU A 45 -19.28 -20.38 29.57
CA LEU A 45 -20.07 -19.52 30.46
C LEU A 45 -21.42 -19.12 29.85
N LEU A 46 -21.48 -18.92 28.53
CA LEU A 46 -22.71 -18.63 27.80
C LEU A 46 -23.71 -19.79 27.82
N ILE A 47 -23.23 -21.04 27.85
CA ILE A 47 -24.09 -22.23 27.82
C ILE A 47 -24.67 -22.52 29.22
N VAL A 48 -23.94 -22.25 30.31
CA VAL A 48 -24.35 -22.57 31.68
C VAL A 48 -25.72 -21.99 32.07
N PRO A 49 -26.12 -20.76 31.76
CA PRO A 49 -27.45 -20.23 32.01
C PRO A 49 -28.58 -21.10 31.47
N PHE A 50 -28.40 -21.68 30.26
CA PHE A 50 -29.41 -22.57 29.67
C PHE A 50 -29.59 -23.86 30.50
N LEU A 51 -28.51 -24.36 31.13
CA LEU A 51 -28.59 -25.51 32.03
C LEU A 51 -29.36 -25.18 33.31
N TYR A 52 -29.25 -23.97 33.84
CA TYR A 52 -30.08 -23.53 34.99
C TYR A 52 -31.53 -23.31 34.60
N VAL A 53 -31.79 -22.76 33.40
CA VAL A 53 -33.17 -22.68 32.85
C VAL A 53 -33.77 -24.07 32.70
N TYR A 54 -33.01 -25.04 32.19
CA TYR A 54 -33.42 -26.45 32.15
C TYR A 54 -33.80 -26.99 33.53
N LYS A 55 -32.96 -26.75 34.55
CA LYS A 55 -33.26 -27.17 35.95
C LYS A 55 -34.53 -26.52 36.46
N ILE A 56 -34.75 -25.23 36.18
CA ILE A 56 -35.99 -24.52 36.57
C ILE A 56 -37.20 -25.16 35.89
N VAL A 57 -37.14 -25.36 34.56
CA VAL A 57 -38.24 -25.99 33.82
C VAL A 57 -38.52 -27.40 34.31
N ARG A 58 -37.47 -28.17 34.64
CA ARG A 58 -37.60 -29.52 35.20
C ARG A 58 -38.35 -29.52 36.54
N LEU A 59 -38.00 -28.61 37.45
CA LEU A 59 -38.72 -28.47 38.74
C LEU A 59 -40.17 -28.05 38.56
N LEU A 60 -40.45 -27.11 37.66
CA LEU A 60 -41.80 -26.62 37.37
C LEU A 60 -42.72 -27.68 36.77
N ILE A 61 -42.17 -28.66 36.04
CA ILE A 61 -42.95 -29.71 35.36
C ILE A 61 -43.12 -30.93 36.27
N LEU A 62 -42.12 -31.25 37.08
CA LEU A 62 -42.09 -32.51 37.83
C LEU A 62 -42.49 -32.38 39.31
N GLU A 63 -42.45 -31.16 39.87
CA GLU A 63 -42.66 -30.93 41.31
C GLU A 63 -43.69 -29.83 41.58
N ASP A 64 -44.23 -29.78 42.82
CA ASP A 64 -45.15 -28.72 43.24
C ASP A 64 -44.38 -27.39 43.40
N PHE A 65 -44.88 -26.34 42.76
CA PHE A 65 -44.26 -25.00 42.75
C PHE A 65 -43.99 -24.46 44.17
N ASN A 66 -44.91 -24.68 45.09
CA ASN A 66 -44.80 -24.17 46.48
C ASN A 66 -43.60 -24.78 47.20
N LEU A 67 -43.20 -26.01 46.85
CA LEU A 67 -42.09 -26.73 47.50
C LEU A 67 -40.72 -26.32 46.92
N VAL A 68 -40.68 -25.84 45.66
CA VAL A 68 -39.43 -25.60 44.93
C VAL A 68 -39.15 -24.12 44.68
N GLN A 69 -39.99 -23.19 45.16
CA GLN A 69 -39.90 -21.75 44.87
C GLN A 69 -38.50 -21.16 45.20
N ASP A 70 -37.89 -21.52 46.32
CA ASP A 70 -36.60 -20.99 46.74
C ASP A 70 -35.43 -21.58 45.89
N GLN A 71 -35.55 -22.82 45.42
CA GLN A 71 -34.61 -23.42 44.51
C GLN A 71 -34.67 -22.74 43.13
N ILE A 72 -35.87 -22.44 42.63
CA ILE A 72 -36.07 -21.71 41.37
C ILE A 72 -35.43 -20.32 41.43
N LYS A 73 -35.65 -19.56 42.55
CA LYS A 73 -35.01 -18.27 42.76
C LYS A 73 -33.47 -18.38 42.72
N SER A 74 -32.94 -19.39 43.43
CA SER A 74 -31.48 -19.63 43.46
C SER A 74 -30.93 -19.97 42.09
N TYR A 75 -31.60 -20.83 41.31
CA TYR A 75 -31.17 -21.18 39.95
C TYR A 75 -31.26 -19.97 38.99
N ALA A 76 -32.28 -19.13 39.13
CA ALA A 76 -32.38 -17.88 38.35
C ALA A 76 -31.24 -16.91 38.67
N MET A 77 -30.86 -16.79 39.98
CA MET A 77 -29.71 -15.97 40.37
C MET A 77 -28.39 -16.54 39.84
N TYR A 78 -28.18 -17.85 39.85
CA TYR A 78 -27.01 -18.48 39.27
C TYR A 78 -26.96 -18.26 37.74
N ALA A 79 -28.09 -18.44 37.03
CA ALA A 79 -28.15 -18.17 35.58
C ALA A 79 -27.75 -16.73 35.27
N MET A 80 -28.25 -15.75 36.03
CA MET A 80 -27.87 -14.34 35.88
C MET A 80 -26.39 -14.11 36.21
N GLY A 81 -25.86 -14.71 37.27
CA GLY A 81 -24.43 -14.59 37.62
C GLY A 81 -23.51 -15.13 36.53
N PHE A 82 -23.84 -16.28 35.95
CA PHE A 82 -23.05 -16.84 34.82
C PHE A 82 -23.18 -16.01 33.55
N MET A 83 -24.33 -15.39 33.27
CA MET A 83 -24.47 -14.47 32.14
C MET A 83 -23.59 -13.23 32.31
N ILE A 84 -23.52 -12.66 33.52
CA ILE A 84 -22.62 -11.55 33.84
C ILE A 84 -21.16 -11.99 33.68
N ALA A 85 -20.79 -13.16 34.19
CA ALA A 85 -19.45 -13.72 34.04
C ALA A 85 -19.06 -13.93 32.57
N TYR A 86 -20.00 -14.40 31.74
CA TYR A 86 -19.83 -14.48 30.26
C TYR A 86 -19.49 -13.13 29.68
N ILE A 87 -20.27 -12.09 29.97
CA ILE A 87 -20.06 -10.73 29.42
C ILE A 87 -18.66 -10.22 29.80
N ILE A 88 -18.28 -10.38 31.09
CA ILE A 88 -16.96 -9.95 31.58
C ILE A 88 -15.82 -10.71 30.86
N ALA A 89 -15.95 -12.04 30.77
CA ALA A 89 -14.92 -12.87 30.12
C ALA A 89 -14.77 -12.53 28.62
N TYR A 90 -15.88 -12.37 27.90
CA TYR A 90 -15.87 -12.02 26.48
C TYR A 90 -15.34 -10.60 26.25
N PHE A 91 -15.73 -9.64 27.10
CA PHE A 91 -15.17 -8.29 27.06
C PHE A 91 -13.65 -8.29 27.29
N ALA A 92 -13.19 -9.05 28.29
CA ALA A 92 -11.75 -9.20 28.53
C ALA A 92 -11.03 -9.82 27.32
N ALA A 93 -11.63 -10.83 26.67
CA ALA A 93 -11.10 -11.44 25.45
C ALA A 93 -10.94 -10.41 24.33
N LEU A 94 -11.97 -9.57 24.10
CA LEU A 94 -11.91 -8.48 23.12
C LEU A 94 -10.83 -7.46 23.45
N MET A 95 -10.67 -7.07 24.72
CA MET A 95 -9.64 -6.12 25.15
C MET A 95 -8.22 -6.62 24.83
N PHE A 96 -7.90 -7.88 25.15
CA PHE A 96 -6.61 -8.47 24.80
C PHE A 96 -6.41 -8.59 23.29
N ALA A 97 -7.47 -8.92 22.55
CA ALA A 97 -7.47 -8.98 21.10
C ALA A 97 -7.15 -7.61 20.47
N HIS A 98 -7.84 -6.54 20.91
CA HIS A 98 -7.59 -5.18 20.44
C HIS A 98 -6.18 -4.67 20.77
N PHE A 99 -5.67 -4.95 21.98
CA PHE A 99 -4.29 -4.57 22.33
C PHE A 99 -3.24 -5.22 21.43
N ALA A 100 -3.49 -6.44 20.96
CA ALA A 100 -2.63 -7.09 19.96
C ALA A 100 -2.83 -6.47 18.58
N ALA A 101 -4.09 -6.27 18.15
CA ALA A 101 -4.47 -5.78 16.83
C ALA A 101 -3.86 -4.40 16.52
N PHE A 102 -4.02 -3.41 17.41
CA PHE A 102 -3.42 -2.08 17.24
C PHE A 102 -1.89 -2.14 17.10
N LYS A 103 -1.24 -3.02 17.89
CA LYS A 103 0.21 -3.14 17.80
C LYS A 103 0.67 -3.75 16.49
N VAL A 104 -0.07 -4.75 16.01
CA VAL A 104 0.18 -5.40 14.73
C VAL A 104 0.02 -4.42 13.58
N GLU A 105 -1.10 -3.71 13.51
CA GLU A 105 -1.40 -2.72 12.47
C GLU A 105 -0.31 -1.66 12.35
N ILE A 106 0.01 -0.98 13.46
CA ILE A 106 1.04 0.06 13.49
C ILE A 106 2.41 -0.50 13.09
N ASN A 107 2.76 -1.70 13.52
CA ASN A 107 4.07 -2.27 13.22
C ASN A 107 4.16 -2.78 11.77
N ILE A 108 3.08 -3.29 11.17
CA ILE A 108 3.01 -3.60 9.73
C ILE A 108 3.27 -2.32 8.94
N GLN A 109 2.53 -1.23 9.22
CA GLN A 109 2.71 0.05 8.54
C GLN A 109 4.14 0.59 8.71
N LYS A 110 4.66 0.63 9.95
CA LYS A 110 6.04 1.08 10.21
C LYS A 110 7.08 0.27 9.45
N THR A 111 6.95 -1.06 9.43
CA THR A 111 7.90 -1.93 8.73
C THR A 111 7.81 -1.74 7.23
N ALA A 112 6.59 -1.63 6.70
CA ALA A 112 6.36 -1.36 5.28
C ALA A 112 6.94 -0.01 4.85
N PHE A 113 6.66 1.08 5.58
CA PHE A 113 7.22 2.39 5.26
C PHE A 113 8.75 2.43 5.41
N LYS A 114 9.31 1.79 6.44
CA LYS A 114 10.76 1.66 6.56
C LYS A 114 11.38 0.91 5.39
N ARG A 115 10.70 -0.13 4.88
CA ARG A 115 11.15 -0.86 3.69
C ARG A 115 11.11 0.02 2.45
N LEU A 116 9.99 0.76 2.24
CA LEU A 116 9.84 1.70 1.14
C LEU A 116 10.95 2.77 1.14
N MET A 117 11.30 3.33 2.29
CA MET A 117 12.41 4.31 2.39
C MET A 117 13.77 3.77 1.94
N ASN A 118 13.97 2.45 2.04
CA ASN A 118 15.21 1.81 1.61
C ASN A 118 15.17 1.30 0.15
N MET A 119 14.00 1.38 -0.51
CA MET A 119 13.90 0.97 -1.90
C MET A 119 14.63 1.93 -2.85
N PRO A 120 15.06 1.44 -4.02
CA PRO A 120 15.61 2.29 -5.06
C PRO A 120 14.58 3.33 -5.50
N LEU A 121 15.05 4.51 -5.90
CA LEU A 121 14.16 5.56 -6.40
C LEU A 121 13.40 5.11 -7.66
N GLY A 122 14.01 4.27 -8.49
CA GLY A 122 13.37 3.70 -9.68
C GLY A 122 12.13 2.86 -9.39
N TYR A 123 11.99 2.29 -8.18
CA TYR A 123 10.77 1.60 -7.77
C TYR A 123 9.53 2.52 -7.86
N PHE A 124 9.69 3.79 -7.47
CA PHE A 124 8.60 4.78 -7.45
C PHE A 124 8.26 5.34 -8.84
N ASP A 125 9.12 5.13 -9.83
CA ASP A 125 8.84 5.50 -11.23
C ASP A 125 7.86 4.50 -11.90
N VAL A 126 7.91 3.24 -11.47
CA VAL A 126 7.11 2.14 -12.07
C VAL A 126 5.81 1.89 -11.29
N HIS A 127 5.81 2.17 -9.98
CA HIS A 127 4.69 1.87 -9.10
C HIS A 127 3.95 3.13 -8.65
N GLU A 128 2.65 3.17 -8.82
CA GLU A 128 1.83 4.28 -8.33
C GLU A 128 1.87 4.37 -6.80
N THR A 129 2.35 5.48 -6.26
CA THR A 129 2.46 5.72 -4.80
C THR A 129 1.12 5.61 -4.08
N GLY A 130 0.03 6.01 -4.74
CA GLY A 130 -1.34 5.87 -4.22
C GLY A 130 -1.77 4.43 -4.05
N ALA A 131 -1.42 3.55 -5.00
CA ALA A 131 -1.71 2.11 -4.95
C ALA A 131 -0.91 1.43 -3.83
N ILE A 132 0.39 1.74 -3.71
CA ILE A 132 1.26 1.23 -2.63
C ILE A 132 0.69 1.60 -1.25
N ARG A 133 0.37 2.88 -1.05
CA ARG A 133 -0.23 3.38 0.20
C ARG A 133 -1.52 2.66 0.54
N LYS A 134 -2.41 2.48 -0.44
CA LYS A 134 -3.68 1.77 -0.27
C LYS A 134 -3.43 0.31 0.14
N THR A 135 -2.57 -0.41 -0.57
CA THR A 135 -2.24 -1.82 -0.27
C THR A 135 -1.72 -1.98 1.17
N ILE A 136 -0.83 -1.10 1.63
CA ILE A 136 -0.28 -1.16 2.98
C ILE A 136 -1.35 -0.85 4.03
N ASN A 137 -2.13 0.22 3.85
CA ASN A 137 -3.13 0.65 4.82
C ASN A 137 -4.31 -0.34 4.89
N ASP A 138 -4.86 -0.74 3.76
CA ASP A 138 -5.99 -1.67 3.70
C ASP A 138 -5.58 -3.05 4.22
N GLY A 139 -4.37 -3.52 3.89
CA GLY A 139 -3.86 -4.80 4.39
C GLY A 139 -3.57 -4.78 5.89
N ALA A 140 -3.06 -3.68 6.43
CA ALA A 140 -2.87 -3.50 7.87
C ALA A 140 -4.22 -3.45 8.60
N ALA A 141 -5.23 -2.74 8.05
CA ALA A 141 -6.58 -2.66 8.61
C ALA A 141 -7.31 -4.01 8.58
N THR A 142 -7.21 -4.77 7.48
CA THR A 142 -7.78 -6.14 7.39
C THR A 142 -7.12 -7.07 8.42
N THR A 143 -5.80 -6.91 8.64
CA THR A 143 -5.09 -7.66 9.68
C THR A 143 -5.56 -7.26 11.08
N HIS A 144 -5.79 -5.98 11.32
CA HIS A 144 -6.38 -5.50 12.58
C HIS A 144 -7.76 -6.13 12.82
N GLU A 145 -8.65 -6.10 11.83
CA GLU A 145 -10.01 -6.66 11.92
C GLU A 145 -9.98 -8.14 12.34
N PHE A 146 -9.10 -8.95 11.73
CA PHE A 146 -8.94 -10.34 12.12
C PHE A 146 -8.50 -10.48 13.58
N PHE A 147 -7.45 -9.76 13.97
CA PHE A 147 -6.92 -9.88 15.34
C PHE A 147 -7.84 -9.31 16.39
N ALA A 148 -8.56 -8.21 16.11
CA ALA A 148 -9.44 -7.55 17.06
C ALA A 148 -10.74 -8.33 17.32
N HIS A 149 -11.35 -8.89 16.27
CA HIS A 149 -12.70 -9.42 16.34
C HIS A 149 -12.77 -10.94 16.16
N GLN A 150 -11.93 -11.52 15.30
CA GLN A 150 -12.06 -12.94 14.96
C GLN A 150 -11.30 -13.88 15.91
N LEU A 151 -10.28 -13.41 16.64
CA LEU A 151 -9.51 -14.27 17.54
C LEU A 151 -10.32 -14.77 18.75
N PRO A 152 -11.09 -13.93 19.47
CA PRO A 152 -11.98 -14.40 20.52
C PRO A 152 -13.01 -15.40 19.99
N ASP A 153 -13.58 -15.11 18.81
CA ASP A 153 -14.58 -15.95 18.18
C ASP A 153 -14.02 -17.30 17.70
N LEU A 154 -12.73 -17.38 17.37
CA LEU A 154 -12.07 -18.64 17.06
C LEU A 154 -12.12 -19.62 18.26
N GLY A 155 -11.73 -19.14 19.45
CA GLY A 155 -11.80 -19.93 20.67
C GLY A 155 -13.23 -20.28 21.07
N ALA A 156 -14.12 -19.28 21.00
CA ALA A 156 -15.52 -19.45 21.33
C ALA A 156 -16.24 -20.43 20.41
N SER A 157 -15.98 -20.38 19.10
CA SER A 157 -16.62 -21.25 18.11
C SER A 157 -16.27 -22.71 18.34
N ILE A 158 -14.98 -23.02 18.48
CA ILE A 158 -14.51 -24.41 18.63
C ILE A 158 -15.02 -25.01 19.92
N VAL A 159 -14.77 -24.33 21.04
CA VAL A 159 -15.13 -24.86 22.37
C VAL A 159 -16.65 -24.84 22.57
N GLY A 160 -17.35 -23.80 22.08
CA GLY A 160 -18.80 -23.70 22.20
C GLY A 160 -19.55 -24.80 21.45
N VAL A 161 -19.13 -25.15 20.22
CA VAL A 161 -19.71 -26.28 19.48
C VAL A 161 -19.49 -27.59 20.24
N ILE A 162 -18.25 -27.87 20.67
CA ILE A 162 -17.89 -29.10 21.38
C ILE A 162 -18.67 -29.20 22.70
N ALA A 163 -18.70 -28.13 23.48
CA ALA A 163 -19.42 -28.11 24.76
C ALA A 163 -20.92 -28.34 24.57
N THR A 164 -21.54 -27.70 23.57
CA THR A 164 -22.96 -27.89 23.28
C THR A 164 -23.26 -29.33 22.87
N ILE A 165 -22.44 -29.92 21.97
CA ILE A 165 -22.61 -31.34 21.57
C ILE A 165 -22.47 -32.27 22.77
N VAL A 166 -21.46 -32.08 23.61
CA VAL A 166 -21.24 -32.91 24.81
C VAL A 166 -22.44 -32.84 25.74
N ILE A 167 -22.99 -31.65 26.00
CA ILE A 167 -24.16 -31.48 26.88
C ILE A 167 -25.39 -32.15 26.28
N ILE A 168 -25.67 -31.99 25.01
CA ILE A 168 -26.79 -32.63 24.32
C ILE A 168 -26.69 -34.16 24.42
N LEU A 169 -25.54 -34.74 24.14
CA LEU A 169 -25.34 -36.19 24.21
C LEU A 169 -25.33 -36.73 25.64
N TYR A 170 -24.87 -35.93 26.62
CA TYR A 170 -24.88 -36.31 28.03
C TYR A 170 -26.29 -36.30 28.63
N THR A 171 -27.17 -35.39 28.21
CA THR A 171 -28.55 -35.26 28.71
C THR A 171 -29.41 -36.45 28.24
N ASP A 172 -29.54 -36.66 26.96
CA ASP A 172 -30.14 -37.85 26.34
C ASP A 172 -29.43 -38.13 25.03
N TRP A 173 -28.65 -39.21 24.98
CA TRP A 173 -27.84 -39.54 23.79
C TRP A 173 -28.70 -39.92 22.59
N LYS A 174 -29.90 -40.53 22.76
CA LYS A 174 -30.79 -40.96 21.67
C LYS A 174 -31.43 -39.74 21.01
N LEU A 175 -32.04 -38.89 21.82
CA LEU A 175 -32.62 -37.65 21.33
C LEU A 175 -31.52 -36.67 20.83
N GLY A 176 -30.36 -36.70 21.46
CA GLY A 176 -29.19 -35.93 21.08
C GLY A 176 -28.66 -36.28 19.70
N ILE A 177 -28.55 -37.56 19.34
CA ILE A 177 -28.18 -37.98 18.00
C ILE A 177 -29.18 -37.41 16.96
N ILE A 178 -30.48 -37.53 17.24
CA ILE A 178 -31.53 -37.01 16.35
C ILE A 178 -31.41 -35.49 16.18
N CYS A 179 -31.13 -34.76 17.26
CA CYS A 179 -30.88 -33.30 17.24
C CYS A 179 -29.67 -32.94 16.37
N LEU A 180 -28.62 -33.75 16.36
CA LEU A 180 -27.38 -33.49 15.62
C LEU A 180 -27.44 -33.94 14.16
N LEU A 181 -28.40 -34.80 13.75
CA LEU A 181 -28.51 -35.24 12.36
C LEU A 181 -28.61 -34.08 11.35
N PRO A 182 -29.47 -33.07 11.53
CA PRO A 182 -29.52 -31.92 10.62
C PRO A 182 -28.19 -31.17 10.51
N LEU A 183 -27.43 -31.05 11.63
CA LEU A 183 -26.12 -30.43 11.66
C LEU A 183 -25.14 -31.21 10.77
N VAL A 184 -25.06 -32.53 10.95
CA VAL A 184 -24.16 -33.38 10.16
C VAL A 184 -24.50 -33.34 8.68
N PHE A 185 -25.77 -33.51 8.35
CA PHE A 185 -26.23 -33.41 6.95
C PHE A 185 -26.05 -32.01 6.36
N GLY A 186 -26.26 -30.97 7.14
CA GLY A 186 -26.05 -29.58 6.73
C GLY A 186 -24.58 -29.29 6.39
N ILE A 187 -23.67 -29.68 7.27
CA ILE A 187 -22.22 -29.47 7.06
C ILE A 187 -21.70 -30.35 5.91
N LEU A 188 -22.10 -31.62 5.86
CA LEU A 188 -21.70 -32.52 4.76
C LEU A 188 -22.25 -32.04 3.42
N GLY A 189 -23.54 -31.72 3.36
CA GLY A 189 -24.17 -31.19 2.16
C GLY A 189 -23.51 -29.92 1.65
N MET A 190 -23.28 -28.97 2.55
CA MET A 190 -22.55 -27.74 2.21
C MET A 190 -21.13 -28.03 1.70
N SER A 191 -20.39 -28.91 2.39
CA SER A 191 -19.00 -29.24 2.03
C SER A 191 -18.88 -29.94 0.66
N ILE A 192 -19.81 -30.85 0.36
CA ILE A 192 -19.86 -31.57 -0.93
C ILE A 192 -20.21 -30.59 -2.05
N LEU A 193 -21.27 -29.81 -1.88
CA LEU A 193 -21.72 -28.83 -2.88
C LEU A 193 -20.69 -27.73 -3.13
N MET A 194 -20.01 -27.24 -2.10
CA MET A 194 -18.93 -26.25 -2.27
C MET A 194 -17.71 -26.81 -3.01
N LYS A 195 -17.40 -28.12 -2.87
CA LYS A 195 -16.33 -28.76 -3.66
C LYS A 195 -16.67 -28.87 -5.15
N LEU A 196 -17.96 -28.97 -5.48
CA LEU A 196 -18.46 -28.99 -6.86
C LEU A 196 -18.49 -27.60 -7.50
N VAL A 197 -18.48 -26.55 -6.68
CA VAL A 197 -18.39 -25.16 -7.13
C VAL A 197 -16.95 -24.82 -7.43
N SER A 198 -16.68 -24.29 -8.63
CA SER A 198 -15.34 -23.90 -9.04
C SER A 198 -14.77 -22.82 -8.12
N LYS A 199 -13.52 -23.00 -7.65
CA LYS A 199 -12.78 -21.99 -6.89
C LYS A 199 -12.56 -20.70 -7.71
N ASP A 200 -12.71 -20.78 -9.02
CA ASP A 200 -12.51 -19.67 -9.94
C ASP A 200 -13.55 -18.57 -9.79
N PHE A 201 -14.77 -18.87 -9.31
CA PHE A 201 -15.79 -17.84 -9.11
C PHE A 201 -15.39 -16.78 -8.07
N MET A 202 -14.78 -17.19 -6.97
CA MET A 202 -14.29 -16.25 -5.95
C MET A 202 -13.15 -15.40 -6.50
N LYS A 203 -12.22 -16.01 -7.23
CA LYS A 203 -11.12 -15.28 -7.86
C LYS A 203 -11.65 -14.27 -8.87
N GLN A 204 -12.52 -14.71 -9.81
CA GLN A 204 -13.11 -13.81 -10.80
C GLN A 204 -13.91 -12.65 -10.17
N TYR A 205 -14.59 -12.90 -9.06
CA TYR A 205 -15.26 -11.84 -8.29
C TYR A 205 -14.27 -10.82 -7.74
N MET A 206 -13.20 -11.29 -7.08
CA MET A 206 -12.18 -10.41 -6.50
C MET A 206 -11.42 -9.62 -7.57
N ASP A 207 -11.04 -10.27 -8.66
CA ASP A 207 -10.35 -9.63 -9.78
C ASP A 207 -11.24 -8.54 -10.43
N SER A 208 -12.54 -8.82 -10.62
CA SER A 208 -13.48 -7.84 -11.19
C SER A 208 -13.79 -6.68 -10.23
N LEU A 209 -13.74 -6.91 -8.92
CA LEU A 209 -13.86 -5.84 -7.91
C LEU A 209 -12.66 -4.90 -7.94
N GLU A 210 -11.46 -5.45 -8.10
CA GLU A 210 -10.22 -4.69 -8.19
C GLU A 210 -10.19 -3.86 -9.49
N GLU A 211 -10.53 -4.47 -10.63
CA GLU A 211 -10.66 -3.79 -11.92
C GLU A 211 -11.67 -2.65 -11.85
N MET A 212 -12.87 -2.89 -11.32
CA MET A 212 -13.90 -1.86 -11.15
C MET A 212 -13.42 -0.71 -10.26
N SER A 213 -12.75 -1.02 -9.14
CA SER A 213 -12.23 -0.01 -8.21
C SER A 213 -11.13 0.85 -8.85
N GLY A 214 -10.22 0.24 -9.63
CA GLY A 214 -9.19 0.94 -10.39
C GLY A 214 -9.78 1.91 -11.40
N GLN A 215 -10.70 1.43 -12.22
CA GLN A 215 -11.35 2.23 -13.25
C GLN A 215 -12.25 3.35 -12.67
N ALA A 216 -12.93 3.09 -11.55
CA ALA A 216 -13.68 4.14 -10.86
C ALA A 216 -12.77 5.29 -10.41
N THR A 217 -11.57 4.97 -9.93
CA THR A 217 -10.58 5.98 -9.53
C THR A 217 -10.10 6.79 -10.74
N GLU A 218 -9.80 6.12 -11.85
CA GLU A 218 -9.37 6.78 -13.09
C GLU A 218 -10.49 7.68 -13.66
N TYR A 219 -11.74 7.19 -13.64
CA TYR A 219 -12.90 7.95 -14.07
C TYR A 219 -13.09 9.24 -13.25
N ILE A 220 -12.93 9.14 -11.91
CA ILE A 220 -13.02 10.31 -11.03
C ILE A 220 -11.88 11.30 -11.31
N ARG A 221 -10.65 10.82 -11.53
CA ARG A 221 -9.50 11.67 -11.92
C ARG A 221 -9.74 12.36 -13.26
N GLY A 222 -10.34 11.66 -14.23
CA GLY A 222 -10.69 12.19 -15.56
C GLY A 222 -11.93 13.08 -15.59
N MET A 223 -12.68 13.23 -14.49
CA MET A 223 -13.95 13.95 -14.46
C MET A 223 -13.86 15.41 -14.96
N PRO A 224 -12.82 16.21 -14.65
CA PRO A 224 -12.67 17.56 -15.21
C PRO A 224 -12.61 17.56 -16.74
N VAL A 225 -11.85 16.60 -17.33
CA VAL A 225 -11.73 16.44 -18.79
C VAL A 225 -13.08 16.05 -19.40
N ILE A 226 -13.76 15.06 -18.80
CA ILE A 226 -15.07 14.60 -19.24
C ILE A 226 -16.09 15.77 -19.26
N LYS A 227 -16.12 16.56 -18.19
CA LYS A 227 -17.03 17.72 -18.08
C LYS A 227 -16.69 18.81 -19.08
N THR A 228 -15.40 19.10 -19.29
CA THR A 228 -14.95 20.16 -20.20
C THR A 228 -15.27 19.83 -21.65
N PHE A 229 -15.13 18.57 -22.06
CA PHE A 229 -15.39 18.13 -23.45
C PHE A 229 -16.83 17.64 -23.67
N GLY A 230 -17.71 17.72 -22.67
CA GLY A 230 -19.13 17.38 -22.81
C GLY A 230 -19.44 15.92 -23.15
N GLN A 231 -18.45 15.03 -23.00
CA GLN A 231 -18.53 13.63 -23.43
C GLN A 231 -19.16 12.70 -22.36
N SER A 232 -20.30 13.09 -21.78
CA SER A 232 -20.93 12.35 -20.68
C SER A 232 -21.35 10.91 -21.06
N ILE A 233 -21.77 10.66 -22.30
CA ILE A 233 -22.36 9.38 -22.71
C ILE A 233 -21.28 8.31 -23.02
N TYR A 234 -20.15 8.67 -23.61
CA TYR A 234 -19.11 7.68 -24.00
C TYR A 234 -18.30 7.17 -22.81
N SER A 235 -17.87 8.04 -21.95
CA SER A 235 -17.16 7.68 -20.71
C SER A 235 -18.08 6.96 -19.72
N PHE A 236 -19.37 7.33 -19.66
CA PHE A 236 -20.35 6.63 -18.84
C PHE A 236 -20.63 5.20 -19.36
N ARG A 237 -20.59 4.97 -20.68
CA ARG A 237 -20.80 3.65 -21.27
C ARG A 237 -19.69 2.65 -20.89
N LEU A 238 -18.44 3.08 -20.83
CA LEU A 238 -17.32 2.23 -20.40
C LEU A 238 -17.46 1.85 -18.91
N PHE A 239 -17.71 2.84 -18.07
CA PHE A 239 -17.92 2.61 -16.64
C PHE A 239 -19.16 1.76 -16.37
N TYR A 240 -20.27 2.00 -17.07
CA TYR A 240 -21.47 1.17 -17.01
C TYR A 240 -21.18 -0.30 -17.39
N LYS A 241 -20.41 -0.53 -18.46
CA LYS A 241 -19.99 -1.88 -18.87
C LYS A 241 -19.20 -2.59 -17.79
N MET A 242 -18.33 -1.88 -17.08
CA MET A 242 -17.56 -2.43 -15.97
C MET A 242 -18.41 -2.77 -14.76
N ILE A 243 -19.33 -1.88 -14.37
CA ILE A 243 -20.30 -2.18 -13.31
C ILE A 243 -21.14 -3.40 -13.70
N SER A 244 -21.58 -3.49 -14.97
CA SER A 244 -22.35 -4.62 -15.46
C SER A 244 -21.55 -5.92 -15.40
N ASN A 245 -20.28 -5.92 -15.82
CA ASN A 245 -19.38 -7.07 -15.74
C ASN A 245 -19.17 -7.49 -14.28
N TYR A 246 -18.86 -6.53 -13.40
CA TYR A 246 -18.75 -6.80 -11.96
C TYR A 246 -20.03 -7.41 -11.39
N THR A 247 -21.20 -6.84 -11.72
CA THR A 247 -22.50 -7.35 -11.29
C THR A 247 -22.74 -8.79 -11.76
N GLU A 248 -22.38 -9.11 -13.01
CA GLU A 248 -22.46 -10.46 -13.54
C GLU A 248 -21.60 -11.44 -12.73
N LYS A 249 -20.35 -11.07 -12.42
CA LYS A 249 -19.44 -11.89 -11.60
C LYS A 249 -19.93 -12.06 -10.17
N VAL A 250 -20.45 -11.00 -9.55
CA VAL A 250 -21.09 -11.05 -8.21
C VAL A 250 -22.28 -11.99 -8.20
N VAL A 251 -23.16 -11.87 -9.20
CA VAL A 251 -24.35 -12.74 -9.32
C VAL A 251 -23.93 -14.20 -9.55
N ALA A 252 -22.93 -14.44 -10.42
CA ALA A 252 -22.41 -15.78 -10.67
C ALA A 252 -21.81 -16.39 -9.39
N TYR A 253 -20.98 -15.63 -8.65
CA TYR A 253 -20.43 -16.03 -7.37
C TYR A 253 -21.54 -16.33 -6.36
N THR A 254 -22.51 -15.43 -6.18
CA THR A 254 -23.62 -15.62 -5.25
C THR A 254 -24.47 -16.84 -5.62
N LYS A 255 -24.77 -17.05 -6.89
CA LYS A 255 -25.51 -18.23 -7.37
C LYS A 255 -24.73 -19.52 -7.14
N SER A 256 -23.41 -19.50 -7.23
CA SER A 256 -22.56 -20.69 -7.09
C SER A 256 -22.68 -21.36 -5.71
N TRP A 257 -22.84 -20.58 -4.65
CA TRP A 257 -22.95 -21.11 -3.29
C TRP A 257 -24.35 -20.98 -2.66
N LYS A 258 -25.29 -20.33 -3.38
CA LYS A 258 -26.67 -20.14 -2.91
C LYS A 258 -27.32 -21.44 -2.45
N HIS A 259 -27.27 -22.49 -3.25
CA HIS A 259 -27.93 -23.75 -2.91
C HIS A 259 -27.29 -24.43 -1.71
N SER A 260 -25.95 -24.44 -1.64
CA SER A 260 -25.20 -25.02 -0.51
C SER A 260 -25.56 -24.32 0.79
N TYR A 261 -25.58 -23.00 0.78
CA TYR A 261 -25.92 -22.19 1.95
C TYR A 261 -27.40 -22.32 2.34
N THR A 262 -28.31 -22.35 1.37
CA THR A 262 -29.75 -22.54 1.62
C THR A 262 -30.03 -23.88 2.26
N ILE A 263 -29.46 -24.98 1.74
CA ILE A 263 -29.62 -26.32 2.34
C ILE A 263 -29.12 -26.34 3.77
N TYR A 264 -27.91 -25.79 4.03
CA TYR A 264 -27.35 -25.67 5.37
C TYR A 264 -28.30 -24.91 6.31
N THR A 265 -28.76 -23.72 5.91
CA THR A 265 -29.63 -22.86 6.75
C THR A 265 -30.99 -23.50 7.03
N VAL A 266 -31.57 -24.15 6.02
CA VAL A 266 -32.85 -24.86 6.16
C VAL A 266 -32.72 -26.03 7.13
N LEU A 267 -31.66 -26.85 6.99
CA LEU A 267 -31.42 -27.99 7.88
C LEU A 267 -31.17 -27.54 9.31
N MET A 268 -30.40 -26.47 9.52
CA MET A 268 -30.15 -25.90 10.83
C MET A 268 -31.44 -25.36 11.48
N SER A 269 -32.34 -24.74 10.71
CA SER A 269 -33.62 -24.24 11.19
C SER A 269 -34.66 -25.35 11.39
N ALA A 270 -34.45 -26.50 10.75
CA ALA A 270 -35.38 -27.64 10.82
C ALA A 270 -35.12 -28.57 12.00
N ILE A 271 -34.17 -28.30 12.91
CA ILE A 271 -33.92 -29.14 14.09
C ILE A 271 -35.18 -29.46 14.87
N PRO A 272 -36.09 -28.52 15.18
CA PRO A 272 -37.34 -28.83 15.86
C PRO A 272 -38.22 -29.82 15.08
N LEU A 273 -38.19 -29.77 13.75
CA LEU A 273 -38.98 -30.63 12.87
C LEU A 273 -38.57 -32.12 13.01
N PHE A 274 -37.31 -32.38 13.32
CA PHE A 274 -36.79 -33.73 13.58
C PHE A 274 -37.04 -34.14 15.04
N LEU A 275 -36.91 -33.20 15.97
CA LEU A 275 -37.05 -33.50 17.42
C LEU A 275 -38.51 -33.78 17.81
N VAL A 276 -39.49 -33.02 17.29
CA VAL A 276 -40.90 -33.17 17.72
C VAL A 276 -41.43 -34.59 17.46
N PRO A 277 -41.36 -35.15 16.24
CA PRO A 277 -41.78 -36.53 15.97
C PRO A 277 -41.04 -37.57 16.83
N ALA A 278 -39.70 -37.34 17.01
CA ALA A 278 -38.88 -38.24 17.81
C ALA A 278 -39.31 -38.29 19.25
N VAL A 279 -39.57 -37.13 19.86
CA VAL A 279 -40.05 -37.05 21.26
C VAL A 279 -41.41 -37.72 21.40
N ILE A 280 -42.38 -37.45 20.50
CA ILE A 280 -43.71 -38.09 20.51
C ILE A 280 -43.58 -39.61 20.45
N TYR A 281 -42.77 -40.13 19.53
CA TYR A 281 -42.54 -41.57 19.40
C TYR A 281 -41.88 -42.19 20.64
N MET A 282 -40.89 -41.50 21.19
CA MET A 282 -40.19 -41.99 22.39
C MET A 282 -41.04 -41.92 23.65
N MET A 283 -42.02 -41.02 23.73
CA MET A 283 -42.94 -40.90 24.88
C MET A 283 -43.82 -42.14 25.04
N GLU A 284 -44.26 -42.79 23.94
CA GLU A 284 -45.13 -43.99 24.00
C GLU A 284 -44.46 -45.17 24.74
N GLY A 285 -43.13 -45.27 24.70
CA GLY A 285 -42.38 -46.36 25.35
C GLY A 285 -41.63 -45.96 26.62
N SER A 286 -41.80 -44.70 27.09
CA SER A 286 -41.01 -44.17 28.22
C SER A 286 -41.70 -44.34 29.56
N ALA A 287 -40.92 -44.74 30.58
CA ALA A 287 -41.39 -44.79 31.97
C ALA A 287 -41.66 -43.37 32.54
N ASN A 288 -41.00 -42.34 32.01
CA ASN A 288 -41.13 -40.96 32.47
C ASN A 288 -41.25 -40.00 31.27
N PRO A 289 -42.40 -39.91 30.58
CA PRO A 289 -42.54 -39.10 29.38
C PRO A 289 -42.33 -37.61 29.61
N LEU A 290 -42.60 -37.09 30.81
CA LEU A 290 -42.38 -35.68 31.13
C LEU A 290 -40.89 -35.28 31.12
N ILE A 291 -39.97 -36.21 31.45
CA ILE A 291 -38.53 -35.94 31.36
C ILE A 291 -38.11 -35.70 29.94
N LEU A 292 -38.62 -36.48 28.97
CA LEU A 292 -38.36 -36.29 27.56
C LEU A 292 -38.80 -34.91 27.05
N VAL A 293 -39.92 -34.39 27.59
CA VAL A 293 -40.38 -33.03 27.24
C VAL A 293 -39.43 -31.99 27.79
N VAL A 294 -38.91 -32.17 28.99
CA VAL A 294 -37.94 -31.26 29.61
C VAL A 294 -36.60 -31.27 28.79
N ASP A 295 -36.12 -32.46 28.40
CA ASP A 295 -34.91 -32.62 27.59
C ASP A 295 -35.09 -32.00 26.18
N PHE A 296 -36.28 -32.16 25.60
CA PHE A 296 -36.63 -31.52 24.33
C PHE A 296 -36.57 -29.98 24.43
N ILE A 297 -37.09 -29.40 25.53
CA ILE A 297 -37.01 -27.95 25.75
C ILE A 297 -35.55 -27.50 25.85
N LEU A 298 -34.69 -28.26 26.56
CA LEU A 298 -33.24 -27.94 26.61
C LEU A 298 -32.62 -27.94 25.21
N PHE A 299 -32.94 -28.95 24.38
CA PHE A 299 -32.37 -29.08 23.06
C PHE A 299 -32.84 -27.94 22.12
N LEU A 300 -34.08 -27.50 22.24
CA LEU A 300 -34.59 -26.31 21.56
C LEU A 300 -33.86 -25.03 21.96
N LEU A 301 -33.43 -24.91 23.21
CA LEU A 301 -32.67 -23.76 23.73
C LEU A 301 -31.19 -23.81 23.30
N LEU A 302 -30.60 -25.01 23.22
CA LEU A 302 -29.18 -25.17 22.92
C LEU A 302 -28.90 -25.25 21.43
N ALA A 303 -29.77 -25.81 20.61
CA ALA A 303 -29.56 -26.00 19.18
C ALA A 303 -29.20 -24.70 18.40
N PRO A 304 -29.85 -23.54 18.67
CA PRO A 304 -29.48 -22.29 18.02
C PRO A 304 -28.02 -21.88 18.29
N ASN A 305 -27.45 -22.21 19.44
CA ASN A 305 -26.05 -21.89 19.75
C ASN A 305 -25.07 -22.62 18.81
N ILE A 306 -25.38 -23.86 18.41
CA ILE A 306 -24.55 -24.58 17.43
C ILE A 306 -24.50 -23.81 16.12
N THR A 307 -25.65 -23.32 15.64
CA THR A 307 -25.73 -22.51 14.42
C THR A 307 -24.89 -21.23 14.54
N ILE A 308 -25.02 -20.51 15.68
CA ILE A 308 -24.27 -19.27 15.93
C ILE A 308 -22.76 -19.53 15.93
N PHE A 309 -22.30 -20.55 16.66
CA PHE A 309 -20.88 -20.88 16.74
C PHE A 309 -20.32 -21.37 15.39
N THR A 310 -21.11 -22.14 14.63
CA THR A 310 -20.70 -22.59 13.28
C THR A 310 -20.59 -21.41 12.31
N MET A 311 -21.54 -20.47 12.32
CA MET A 311 -21.49 -19.25 11.53
C MET A 311 -20.28 -18.38 11.90
N ARG A 312 -19.98 -18.22 13.18
CA ARG A 312 -18.76 -17.52 13.63
C ARG A 312 -17.50 -18.20 13.08
N SER A 313 -17.41 -19.54 13.15
CA SER A 313 -16.28 -20.28 12.60
C SER A 313 -16.09 -20.06 11.09
N MET A 314 -17.19 -19.96 10.34
CA MET A 314 -17.15 -19.65 8.90
C MET A 314 -16.62 -18.22 8.65
N ASN A 315 -17.11 -17.24 9.40
CA ASN A 315 -16.63 -15.85 9.31
C ASN A 315 -15.14 -15.74 9.64
N VAL A 316 -14.69 -16.40 10.73
CA VAL A 316 -13.27 -16.48 11.09
C VAL A 316 -12.44 -17.01 9.94
N SER A 317 -12.88 -18.10 9.30
CA SER A 317 -12.16 -18.72 8.18
C SER A 317 -12.11 -17.80 6.96
N GLN A 318 -13.20 -17.09 6.66
CA GLN A 318 -13.28 -16.16 5.53
C GLN A 318 -12.34 -14.95 5.75
N ILE A 319 -12.41 -14.30 6.91
CA ILE A 319 -11.58 -13.12 7.20
C ILE A 319 -10.11 -13.54 7.35
N GLN A 320 -9.82 -14.75 7.85
CA GLN A 320 -8.46 -15.30 7.87
C GLN A 320 -7.88 -15.39 6.45
N LEU A 321 -8.65 -15.90 5.48
CA LEU A 321 -8.22 -15.99 4.08
C LEU A 321 -8.00 -14.60 3.48
N GLN A 322 -8.91 -13.65 3.72
CA GLN A 322 -8.76 -12.26 3.27
C GLN A 322 -7.50 -11.61 3.86
N THR A 323 -7.23 -11.83 5.15
CA THR A 323 -6.04 -11.32 5.82
C THR A 323 -4.74 -11.93 5.25
N MET A 324 -4.74 -13.23 4.94
CA MET A 324 -3.59 -13.86 4.29
C MET A 324 -3.32 -13.25 2.92
N ASN A 325 -4.35 -13.08 2.09
CA ASN A 325 -4.24 -12.45 0.78
C ASN A 325 -3.77 -10.98 0.88
N ALA A 326 -4.26 -10.23 1.87
CA ALA A 326 -3.85 -8.86 2.10
C ALA A 326 -2.36 -8.77 2.49
N LEU A 327 -1.88 -9.67 3.34
CA LEU A 327 -0.46 -9.75 3.70
C LEU A 327 0.40 -10.20 2.50
N ASP A 328 -0.10 -11.10 1.64
CA ASP A 328 0.59 -11.49 0.41
C ASP A 328 0.77 -10.30 -0.54
N LYS A 329 -0.27 -9.46 -0.71
CA LYS A 329 -0.20 -8.22 -1.49
C LYS A 329 0.79 -7.20 -0.91
N ILE A 330 0.86 -7.07 0.43
CA ILE A 330 1.87 -6.22 1.08
C ILE A 330 3.27 -6.76 0.80
N ASP A 331 3.49 -8.07 0.98
CA ASP A 331 4.80 -8.67 0.74
C ASP A 331 5.20 -8.52 -0.74
N GLU A 332 4.27 -8.70 -1.69
CA GLU A 332 4.49 -8.50 -3.12
C GLU A 332 4.85 -7.04 -3.43
N ALA A 333 4.08 -6.07 -2.91
CA ALA A 333 4.36 -4.64 -3.08
C ALA A 333 5.70 -4.22 -2.44
N LEU A 334 6.17 -4.94 -1.42
CA LEU A 334 7.46 -4.68 -0.77
C LEU A 334 8.60 -5.55 -1.30
N THR A 335 8.32 -6.48 -2.22
CA THR A 335 9.34 -7.30 -2.87
C THR A 335 9.85 -6.56 -4.10
N TYR A 336 11.08 -6.15 -4.04
CA TYR A 336 11.82 -5.57 -5.15
C TYR A 336 13.25 -6.09 -5.08
N ASP A 337 13.87 -6.35 -6.23
CA ASP A 337 15.28 -6.74 -6.29
C ASP A 337 16.11 -5.64 -5.62
N ASP A 338 16.57 -5.90 -4.39
CA ASP A 338 17.42 -4.95 -3.68
C ASP A 338 18.65 -4.67 -4.53
N MET A 339 18.93 -3.39 -4.75
CA MET A 339 20.23 -3.00 -5.25
C MET A 339 21.27 -3.47 -4.24
N LYS A 340 22.05 -4.47 -4.62
CA LYS A 340 23.10 -5.00 -3.74
C LYS A 340 24.17 -3.94 -3.58
N GLU A 341 24.38 -3.50 -2.35
CA GLU A 341 25.54 -2.70 -2.01
C GLU A 341 26.76 -3.63 -1.95
N GLU A 342 27.61 -3.56 -2.97
CA GLU A 342 28.88 -4.27 -3.01
C GLU A 342 29.96 -3.43 -2.28
N VAL A 343 29.82 -3.23 -0.98
CA VAL A 343 30.66 -2.33 -0.18
C VAL A 343 32.12 -2.79 -0.06
N ALA A 344 32.53 -3.84 -0.75
CA ALA A 344 33.89 -4.32 -0.71
C ALA A 344 34.88 -3.29 -1.31
N GLY A 345 35.76 -2.74 -0.47
CA GLY A 345 36.81 -1.82 -0.89
C GLY A 345 36.44 -0.34 -0.85
N TYR A 346 35.25 0.05 -0.42
CA TYR A 346 34.86 1.45 -0.23
C TYR A 346 35.48 2.02 1.06
N ASP A 347 36.18 3.13 0.92
CA ASP A 347 36.69 3.93 2.07
C ASP A 347 36.19 5.38 1.90
N LYS A 348 35.35 5.82 2.82
CA LYS A 348 34.75 7.17 2.82
C LYS A 348 35.80 8.29 2.86
N ASN A 349 36.94 8.06 3.50
CA ASN A 349 37.97 9.11 3.68
C ASN A 349 38.82 9.33 2.43
N THR A 350 38.90 8.33 1.54
CA THR A 350 39.70 8.41 0.31
C THR A 350 38.84 8.58 -0.94
N GLN A 351 37.51 8.36 -0.83
CA GLN A 351 36.57 8.50 -1.94
C GLN A 351 36.45 9.96 -2.35
N LYS A 352 36.68 10.22 -3.64
CA LYS A 352 36.39 11.51 -4.26
C LYS A 352 35.04 11.48 -4.96
N PHE A 353 34.30 12.57 -4.87
CA PHE A 353 33.01 12.75 -5.54
C PHE A 353 33.12 13.93 -6.53
N ASP A 354 34.09 13.88 -7.41
CA ASP A 354 34.47 15.01 -8.25
C ASP A 354 34.33 14.74 -9.75
N SER A 355 34.32 13.47 -10.17
CA SER A 355 34.24 13.07 -11.57
C SER A 355 33.24 11.92 -11.76
N LEU A 356 32.71 11.77 -12.97
CA LEU A 356 31.75 10.72 -13.32
C LEU A 356 32.15 10.05 -14.63
N GLU A 357 32.03 8.72 -14.69
CA GLU A 357 32.41 7.93 -15.85
C GLU A 357 31.36 6.86 -16.15
N PHE A 358 30.89 6.77 -17.38
CA PHE A 358 30.12 5.68 -17.96
C PHE A 358 31.05 4.83 -18.82
N ASP A 359 31.09 3.53 -18.56
CA ASP A 359 31.91 2.58 -19.30
C ASP A 359 31.01 1.49 -19.90
N LYS A 360 30.70 1.62 -21.19
CA LYS A 360 29.88 0.71 -22.00
C LYS A 360 28.54 0.35 -21.33
N VAL A 361 27.84 1.33 -20.79
CA VAL A 361 26.59 1.14 -20.06
C VAL A 361 25.44 0.84 -21.02
N SER A 362 24.79 -0.33 -20.83
CA SER A 362 23.49 -0.64 -21.43
C SER A 362 22.45 -0.83 -20.34
N PHE A 363 21.19 -0.46 -20.64
CA PHE A 363 20.12 -0.48 -19.66
C PHE A 363 18.74 -0.65 -20.29
N ALA A 364 17.91 -1.51 -19.67
CA ALA A 364 16.46 -1.64 -19.89
C ALA A 364 15.73 -1.50 -18.54
N TYR A 365 14.53 -0.91 -18.53
CA TYR A 365 13.73 -0.76 -17.32
C TYR A 365 13.19 -2.10 -16.80
N ASN A 366 12.83 -3.02 -17.69
CA ASN A 366 12.46 -4.39 -17.35
C ASN A 366 13.38 -5.36 -18.09
N LYS A 367 13.65 -6.51 -17.49
CA LYS A 367 14.54 -7.55 -18.08
C LYS A 367 14.03 -8.12 -19.42
N GLU A 368 12.73 -7.97 -19.69
CA GLU A 368 12.07 -8.47 -20.91
C GLU A 368 11.96 -7.39 -22.01
N ASP A 369 12.23 -6.13 -21.66
CA ASP A 369 12.14 -5.00 -22.58
C ASP A 369 13.43 -4.84 -23.39
N LYS A 370 13.31 -4.13 -24.53
CA LYS A 370 14.50 -3.71 -25.30
C LYS A 370 15.30 -2.70 -24.49
N ASP A 371 16.63 -2.76 -24.66
CA ASP A 371 17.52 -1.76 -24.07
C ASP A 371 17.12 -0.34 -24.49
N VAL A 372 17.09 0.56 -23.53
CA VAL A 372 16.89 2.00 -23.72
C VAL A 372 18.23 2.69 -23.97
N LEU A 373 19.32 2.14 -23.41
CA LEU A 373 20.69 2.62 -23.62
C LEU A 373 21.55 1.48 -24.13
N HIS A 374 22.40 1.79 -25.13
CA HIS A 374 23.22 0.82 -25.86
C HIS A 374 24.70 1.18 -25.78
N GLY A 375 25.43 0.70 -24.79
CA GLY A 375 26.87 0.83 -24.65
C GLY A 375 27.35 2.28 -24.51
N ILE A 376 26.64 3.09 -23.73
CA ILE A 376 27.00 4.49 -23.46
C ILE A 376 28.36 4.56 -22.77
N SER A 377 29.27 5.36 -23.31
CA SER A 377 30.60 5.60 -22.73
C SER A 377 30.96 7.07 -22.82
N PHE A 378 31.22 7.71 -21.68
CA PHE A 378 31.77 9.07 -21.61
C PHE A 378 32.39 9.27 -20.24
N LYS A 379 33.25 10.25 -20.12
CA LYS A 379 33.84 10.67 -18.83
C LYS A 379 33.63 12.17 -18.67
N LEU A 380 33.21 12.56 -17.47
CA LEU A 380 33.03 13.94 -17.04
C LEU A 380 34.06 14.24 -15.97
N ASN A 381 34.91 15.24 -16.23
CA ASN A 381 35.99 15.63 -15.32
C ASN A 381 35.48 16.56 -14.22
N THR A 382 36.27 16.71 -13.17
CA THR A 382 36.00 17.63 -12.05
C THR A 382 35.73 19.04 -12.57
N GLY A 383 34.59 19.61 -12.18
CA GLY A 383 34.17 20.97 -12.54
C GLY A 383 33.72 21.14 -13.99
N GLU A 384 33.62 20.07 -14.80
CA GLU A 384 33.14 20.10 -16.17
C GLU A 384 31.60 20.13 -16.19
N HIS A 385 31.04 20.94 -17.12
CA HIS A 385 29.59 21.06 -17.31
C HIS A 385 29.17 20.36 -18.60
N LEU A 386 28.40 19.28 -18.48
CA LEU A 386 27.91 18.46 -19.59
C LEU A 386 26.42 18.69 -19.84
N ALA A 387 26.07 18.96 -21.11
CA ALA A 387 24.67 18.93 -21.55
C ALA A 387 24.33 17.65 -22.30
N LEU A 388 23.17 17.07 -21.99
CA LEU A 388 22.56 15.98 -22.74
C LEU A 388 21.44 16.55 -23.62
N VAL A 389 21.55 16.41 -24.92
CA VAL A 389 20.55 16.87 -25.91
C VAL A 389 20.08 15.73 -26.79
N GLY A 390 18.91 15.84 -27.39
CA GLY A 390 18.32 14.81 -28.26
C GLY A 390 16.79 14.80 -28.18
N ASN A 391 16.15 14.03 -29.02
CA ASN A 391 14.70 13.92 -29.09
C ASN A 391 14.10 13.37 -27.77
N SER A 392 12.81 13.60 -27.57
CA SER A 392 12.09 12.94 -26.44
C SER A 392 12.20 11.41 -26.59
N GLY A 393 12.43 10.71 -25.46
CA GLY A 393 12.60 9.26 -25.46
C GLY A 393 13.99 8.75 -25.90
N SER A 394 14.97 9.64 -26.20
CA SER A 394 16.31 9.20 -26.64
C SER A 394 17.20 8.59 -25.53
N GLY A 395 16.78 8.63 -24.24
CA GLY A 395 17.52 8.05 -23.12
C GLY A 395 18.23 9.06 -22.20
N LYS A 396 18.08 10.38 -22.41
CA LYS A 396 18.73 11.43 -21.58
C LYS A 396 18.39 11.33 -20.08
N THR A 397 17.12 11.27 -19.76
CA THR A 397 16.65 11.13 -18.36
C THR A 397 17.11 9.81 -17.75
N THR A 398 17.22 8.75 -18.56
CA THR A 398 17.73 7.45 -18.11
C THR A 398 19.21 7.56 -17.72
N ILE A 399 20.04 8.27 -18.51
CA ILE A 399 21.45 8.54 -18.16
C ILE A 399 21.53 9.29 -16.83
N ALA A 400 20.77 10.39 -16.66
CA ALA A 400 20.77 11.17 -15.42
C ALA A 400 20.34 10.34 -14.19
N ARG A 401 19.34 9.48 -14.35
CA ARG A 401 18.86 8.58 -13.28
C ARG A 401 19.88 7.51 -12.92
N LEU A 402 20.61 6.97 -13.89
CA LEU A 402 21.71 6.03 -13.66
C LEU A 402 22.88 6.70 -12.93
N CYS A 403 23.19 7.98 -13.20
CA CYS A 403 24.21 8.74 -12.46
C CYS A 403 23.89 8.80 -10.96
N ALA A 404 22.62 8.99 -10.61
CA ALA A 404 22.17 9.05 -9.22
C ALA A 404 21.82 7.65 -8.63
N ARG A 405 22.10 6.58 -9.39
CA ARG A 405 21.78 5.21 -9.00
C ARG A 405 20.31 5.03 -8.61
N PHE A 406 19.38 5.59 -9.40
CA PHE A 406 17.96 5.25 -9.27
C PHE A 406 17.71 3.81 -9.71
N TRP A 407 18.57 3.35 -10.63
CA TRP A 407 18.64 2.02 -11.19
C TRP A 407 20.09 1.57 -11.29
N ASP A 408 20.34 0.27 -11.23
CA ASP A 408 21.65 -0.29 -11.56
C ASP A 408 21.76 -0.54 -13.07
N ALA A 409 22.92 -0.29 -13.66
CA ALA A 409 23.18 -0.59 -15.06
C ALA A 409 23.00 -2.10 -15.36
N GLY A 410 22.36 -2.42 -16.49
CA GLY A 410 22.18 -3.80 -16.95
C GLY A 410 23.50 -4.45 -17.36
N SER A 411 24.37 -3.69 -18.04
CA SER A 411 25.76 -4.05 -18.34
C SER A 411 26.65 -2.81 -18.35
N GLY A 412 27.95 -2.99 -18.26
CA GLY A 412 28.91 -1.91 -18.08
C GLY A 412 28.96 -1.42 -16.63
N SER A 413 29.58 -0.26 -16.38
CA SER A 413 29.70 0.34 -15.05
C SER A 413 29.57 1.85 -15.08
N VAL A 414 28.98 2.41 -14.02
CA VAL A 414 28.97 3.85 -13.73
C VAL A 414 29.87 4.09 -12.55
N LYS A 415 30.86 5.01 -12.69
CA LYS A 415 31.85 5.26 -11.66
C LYS A 415 31.84 6.73 -11.25
N ILE A 416 32.05 6.99 -9.96
CA ILE A 416 32.25 8.32 -9.38
C ILE A 416 33.61 8.34 -8.69
N GLY A 417 34.49 9.30 -9.06
CA GLY A 417 35.85 9.36 -8.53
C GLY A 417 36.65 8.07 -8.76
N GLY A 418 36.34 7.34 -9.85
CA GLY A 418 36.97 6.06 -10.20
C GLY A 418 36.36 4.83 -9.51
N THR A 419 35.43 4.99 -8.56
CA THR A 419 34.77 3.89 -7.84
C THR A 419 33.39 3.60 -8.45
N ASP A 420 33.08 2.33 -8.69
CA ASP A 420 31.73 1.92 -9.14
C ASP A 420 30.66 2.35 -8.14
N ILE A 421 29.60 3.00 -8.62
CA ILE A 421 28.52 3.48 -7.74
C ILE A 421 27.81 2.36 -6.99
N LYS A 422 27.90 1.09 -7.46
CA LYS A 422 27.36 -0.08 -6.76
C LYS A 422 28.10 -0.36 -5.45
N SER A 423 29.39 0.04 -5.37
CA SER A 423 30.24 -0.13 -4.19
C SER A 423 30.12 1.01 -3.19
N ILE A 424 29.50 2.14 -3.57
CA ILE A 424 29.32 3.30 -2.70
C ILE A 424 28.03 3.13 -1.89
N PRO A 425 28.07 3.26 -0.55
CA PRO A 425 26.87 3.26 0.28
C PRO A 425 25.86 4.31 -0.19
N LYS A 426 24.57 3.95 -0.29
CA LYS A 426 23.51 4.81 -0.82
C LYS A 426 23.48 6.19 -0.14
N LYS A 427 23.71 6.22 1.18
CA LYS A 427 23.75 7.47 1.94
C LYS A 427 24.88 8.38 1.46
N ASP A 428 26.10 7.86 1.38
CA ASP A 428 27.25 8.65 0.96
C ASP A 428 27.12 9.10 -0.50
N LEU A 429 26.55 8.27 -1.38
CA LEU A 429 26.24 8.64 -2.76
C LEU A 429 25.23 9.80 -2.80
N MET A 430 24.11 9.67 -2.06
CA MET A 430 23.06 10.69 -2.04
C MET A 430 23.51 11.98 -1.36
N ASP A 431 24.38 11.94 -0.36
CA ASP A 431 24.92 13.15 0.29
C ASP A 431 25.76 13.98 -0.69
N ASN A 432 26.39 13.34 -1.69
CA ASN A 432 27.32 13.98 -2.65
C ASN A 432 26.72 14.25 -4.05
N ILE A 433 25.45 13.92 -4.29
CA ILE A 433 24.73 14.24 -5.54
C ILE A 433 23.53 15.11 -5.23
N SER A 434 23.41 16.25 -5.87
CA SER A 434 22.20 17.06 -5.87
C SER A 434 21.41 16.82 -7.15
N PHE A 435 20.20 16.31 -7.06
CA PHE A 435 19.32 16.08 -8.19
C PHE A 435 18.17 17.08 -8.17
N VAL A 436 18.09 17.95 -9.18
CA VAL A 436 16.98 18.89 -9.36
C VAL A 436 16.03 18.30 -10.40
N PHE A 437 14.84 17.88 -9.93
CA PHE A 437 13.83 17.26 -10.79
C PHE A 437 13.09 18.28 -11.65
N GLN A 438 12.57 17.84 -12.78
CA GLN A 438 11.67 18.61 -13.66
C GLN A 438 10.45 19.12 -12.90
N ASN A 439 9.79 18.25 -12.14
CA ASN A 439 8.66 18.57 -11.30
C ASN A 439 9.09 18.65 -9.83
N SER A 440 9.30 19.88 -9.35
CA SER A 440 9.74 20.12 -7.97
C SER A 440 8.59 19.95 -6.99
N TYR A 441 8.66 18.90 -6.16
CA TYR A 441 7.64 18.62 -5.14
C TYR A 441 7.85 19.50 -3.89
N MET A 442 6.74 20.06 -3.40
CA MET A 442 6.69 20.77 -2.11
C MET A 442 5.92 19.93 -1.09
N PHE A 443 6.55 19.70 0.06
CA PHE A 443 5.91 19.01 1.18
C PHE A 443 4.94 19.93 1.91
N GLU A 444 3.91 19.36 2.51
CA GLU A 444 3.04 20.08 3.43
C GLU A 444 3.85 20.48 4.67
N GLY A 445 4.00 21.78 4.90
CA GLY A 445 4.85 22.35 5.95
C GLY A 445 5.25 23.77 5.58
N THR A 446 6.10 24.40 6.39
CA THR A 446 6.56 25.76 6.15
C THR A 446 7.49 25.85 4.93
N LEU A 447 7.63 27.05 4.37
CA LEU A 447 8.59 27.30 3.30
C LEU A 447 10.03 27.02 3.80
N ARG A 448 10.35 27.40 5.03
CA ARG A 448 11.63 27.08 5.71
C ARG A 448 11.90 25.59 5.69
N GLU A 449 10.98 24.77 6.19
CA GLU A 449 11.10 23.30 6.21
C GLU A 449 11.30 22.72 4.81
N ASN A 450 10.65 23.31 3.82
CA ASN A 450 10.82 22.91 2.43
C ASN A 450 12.21 23.26 1.86
N ILE A 451 12.82 24.39 2.25
CA ILE A 451 14.15 24.77 1.77
C ILE A 451 15.24 23.95 2.45
N VAL A 452 15.19 23.80 3.79
CA VAL A 452 16.20 23.05 4.57
C VAL A 452 16.03 21.54 4.50
N PHE A 453 15.08 21.05 3.76
CA PHE A 453 14.64 19.64 3.72
C PHE A 453 15.81 18.65 3.73
N GLY A 454 15.86 17.80 4.76
CA GLY A 454 16.87 16.76 4.92
C GLY A 454 18.25 17.22 5.42
N GLN A 455 18.44 18.51 5.70
CA GLN A 455 19.68 19.05 6.26
C GLN A 455 19.48 19.45 7.73
N GLU A 456 20.40 19.00 8.59
CA GLU A 456 20.41 19.35 10.01
C GLU A 456 21.35 20.55 10.26
N ASN A 457 21.02 21.42 11.19
CA ASN A 457 21.86 22.54 11.65
C ASN A 457 22.22 23.59 10.58
N VAL A 458 21.28 23.91 9.67
CA VAL A 458 21.47 25.01 8.70
C VAL A 458 21.41 26.34 9.45
N SER A 459 22.44 27.16 9.30
CA SER A 459 22.45 28.51 9.90
C SER A 459 21.49 29.45 9.19
N GLU A 460 21.01 30.51 9.87
CA GLU A 460 20.18 31.53 9.23
C GLU A 460 20.95 32.28 8.13
N GLU A 461 22.26 32.38 8.24
CA GLU A 461 23.13 32.99 7.24
C GLU A 461 23.16 32.13 5.96
N ASP A 462 23.37 30.80 6.07
CA ASP A 462 23.37 29.88 4.94
C ASP A 462 22.00 29.81 4.26
N LEU A 463 20.91 29.79 5.07
CA LEU A 463 19.57 29.80 4.57
C LEU A 463 19.28 31.07 3.74
N ASN A 464 19.64 32.25 4.27
CA ASN A 464 19.46 33.51 3.54
C ASN A 464 20.33 33.58 2.30
N ALA A 465 21.59 33.11 2.36
CA ALA A 465 22.46 33.04 1.19
C ALA A 465 21.88 32.12 0.10
N ALA A 466 21.31 30.99 0.47
CA ALA A 466 20.66 30.08 -0.49
C ALA A 466 19.42 30.68 -1.13
N ILE A 467 18.61 31.42 -0.37
CA ILE A 467 17.42 32.15 -0.86
C ILE A 467 17.84 33.21 -1.87
N ASP A 468 18.90 33.98 -1.58
CA ASP A 468 19.37 35.03 -2.47
C ASP A 468 19.98 34.46 -3.76
N LYS A 469 20.85 33.43 -3.66
CA LYS A 469 21.44 32.75 -4.82
C LYS A 469 20.41 32.06 -5.70
N SER A 470 19.37 31.48 -5.13
CA SER A 470 18.28 30.85 -5.88
C SER A 470 17.28 31.86 -6.46
N ARG A 471 17.48 33.17 -6.24
CA ARG A 471 16.53 34.23 -6.66
C ARG A 471 15.13 34.04 -6.05
N SER A 472 15.07 33.51 -4.83
CA SER A 472 13.79 33.21 -4.14
C SER A 472 13.36 34.29 -3.15
N ARG A 473 14.17 35.33 -2.93
CA ARG A 473 13.87 36.40 -1.95
C ARG A 473 12.50 37.03 -2.19
N GLU A 474 12.18 37.39 -3.41
CA GLU A 474 10.87 37.99 -3.75
C GLU A 474 9.69 37.05 -3.46
N ILE A 475 9.91 35.71 -3.51
CA ILE A 475 8.88 34.73 -3.16
C ILE A 475 8.63 34.80 -1.67
N VAL A 476 9.70 34.81 -0.85
CA VAL A 476 9.63 34.92 0.60
C VAL A 476 8.92 36.22 1.01
N ASP A 477 9.29 37.35 0.39
CA ASP A 477 8.76 38.68 0.72
C ASP A 477 7.27 38.86 0.34
N LYS A 478 6.80 38.13 -0.70
CA LYS A 478 5.38 38.14 -1.12
C LYS A 478 4.48 37.28 -0.21
N LEU A 479 5.05 36.35 0.54
CA LEU A 479 4.27 35.44 1.37
C LEU A 479 3.88 36.10 2.70
N PRO A 480 2.64 35.83 3.23
CA PRO A 480 2.12 36.52 4.39
C PRO A 480 2.97 36.36 5.65
N ASP A 481 3.53 35.19 5.88
CA ASP A 481 4.38 34.87 7.02
C ASP A 481 5.83 34.59 6.61
N GLY A 482 6.25 35.04 5.41
CA GLY A 482 7.60 34.81 4.89
C GLY A 482 7.99 33.35 4.86
N LEU A 483 9.12 33.01 5.50
CA LEU A 483 9.62 31.63 5.60
C LEU A 483 8.72 30.69 6.41
N ASP A 484 7.89 31.21 7.30
CA ASP A 484 7.01 30.41 8.15
C ASP A 484 5.63 30.17 7.49
N THR A 485 5.42 30.68 6.28
CA THR A 485 4.21 30.41 5.50
C THR A 485 4.08 28.92 5.21
N VAL A 486 2.92 28.33 5.55
CA VAL A 486 2.60 26.93 5.32
C VAL A 486 2.20 26.72 3.85
N LEU A 487 2.87 25.77 3.20
CA LEU A 487 2.59 25.31 1.84
C LEU A 487 1.75 24.02 1.87
N GLY A 488 0.99 23.75 0.82
CA GLY A 488 0.25 22.51 0.64
C GLY A 488 -1.26 22.66 0.56
N SER A 489 -2.01 21.58 0.73
CA SER A 489 -3.45 21.49 0.46
C SER A 489 -4.32 22.46 1.28
N LYS A 490 -3.84 22.91 2.43
CA LYS A 490 -4.50 23.87 3.33
C LYS A 490 -3.78 25.22 3.41
N GLY A 491 -2.73 25.41 2.63
CA GLY A 491 -1.87 26.59 2.65
C GLY A 491 -1.74 27.26 1.30
N THR A 492 -0.69 28.04 1.16
CA THR A 492 -0.39 28.79 -0.05
C THR A 492 0.17 27.89 -1.14
N TYR A 493 -0.22 28.13 -2.40
CA TYR A 493 0.30 27.44 -3.58
C TYR A 493 1.33 28.32 -4.28
N LEU A 494 2.47 27.72 -4.62
CA LEU A 494 3.50 28.33 -5.45
C LEU A 494 3.29 27.97 -6.92
N SER A 495 3.61 28.90 -7.82
CA SER A 495 3.68 28.65 -9.27
C SER A 495 4.77 27.62 -9.59
N VAL A 496 4.78 27.11 -10.81
CA VAL A 496 5.80 26.14 -11.24
C VAL A 496 7.21 26.74 -11.18
N GLY A 497 7.39 27.98 -11.64
CA GLY A 497 8.68 28.67 -11.59
C GLY A 497 9.15 28.98 -10.16
N GLU A 498 8.22 29.36 -9.25
CA GLU A 498 8.54 29.57 -7.84
C GLU A 498 8.96 28.25 -7.16
N LYS A 499 8.23 27.15 -7.39
CA LYS A 499 8.63 25.81 -6.88
C LYS A 499 10.02 25.41 -7.35
N GLN A 500 10.37 25.74 -8.59
CA GLN A 500 11.65 25.42 -9.17
C GLN A 500 12.78 26.23 -8.51
N ARG A 501 12.57 27.54 -8.26
CA ARG A 501 13.54 28.36 -7.52
C ARG A 501 13.72 27.86 -6.07
N ILE A 502 12.67 27.40 -5.40
CA ILE A 502 12.78 26.78 -4.08
C ILE A 502 13.56 25.44 -4.14
N ALA A 503 13.39 24.65 -5.21
CA ALA A 503 14.20 23.45 -5.40
C ALA A 503 15.69 23.77 -5.64
N LEU A 504 15.99 24.89 -6.31
CA LEU A 504 17.38 25.38 -6.41
C LEU A 504 17.90 25.83 -5.05
N ALA A 505 17.10 26.49 -4.20
CA ALA A 505 17.48 26.83 -2.82
C ALA A 505 17.87 25.56 -2.02
N ARG A 506 17.10 24.46 -2.15
CA ARG A 506 17.47 23.14 -1.58
C ARG A 506 18.84 22.66 -2.07
N ALA A 507 19.10 22.82 -3.39
CA ALA A 507 20.38 22.41 -3.98
C ALA A 507 21.56 23.24 -3.47
N PHE A 508 21.37 24.55 -3.24
CA PHE A 508 22.36 25.42 -2.62
C PHE A 508 22.66 25.03 -1.16
N ILE A 509 21.62 24.76 -0.36
CA ILE A 509 21.78 24.30 1.04
C ILE A 509 22.53 22.98 1.09
N LYS A 510 22.22 22.05 0.18
CA LYS A 510 22.88 20.73 0.15
C LYS A 510 24.35 20.81 -0.26
N ASP A 511 24.70 21.75 -1.08
CA ASP A 511 26.06 22.06 -1.55
C ASP A 511 26.86 20.84 -2.08
N ALA A 512 26.19 19.91 -2.76
CA ALA A 512 26.81 18.69 -3.28
C ALA A 512 27.80 18.99 -4.42
N PRO A 513 28.93 18.23 -4.53
CA PRO A 513 29.94 18.41 -5.58
C PRO A 513 29.48 17.99 -6.98
N ILE A 514 28.50 17.09 -7.09
CA ILE A 514 27.91 16.68 -8.35
C ILE A 514 26.45 17.15 -8.43
N ILE A 515 26.10 17.82 -9.51
CA ILE A 515 24.75 18.34 -9.75
C ILE A 515 24.16 17.70 -11.00
N ILE A 516 22.95 17.21 -10.88
CA ILE A 516 22.16 16.68 -11.98
C ILE A 516 20.89 17.51 -12.12
N LEU A 517 20.70 18.12 -13.29
CA LEU A 517 19.59 19.01 -13.60
C LEU A 517 18.70 18.36 -14.67
N ASP A 518 17.48 17.99 -14.31
CA ASP A 518 16.49 17.44 -15.24
C ASP A 518 15.49 18.54 -15.63
N GLU A 519 15.63 19.11 -16.85
CA GLU A 519 14.73 20.12 -17.40
C GLU A 519 14.46 21.35 -16.48
N ALA A 520 15.48 21.89 -15.85
CA ALA A 520 15.32 22.94 -14.86
C ALA A 520 14.64 24.26 -15.34
N THR A 521 14.33 24.40 -16.63
CA THR A 521 13.69 25.61 -17.22
C THR A 521 12.38 25.33 -17.95
N ALA A 522 11.84 24.11 -17.90
CA ALA A 522 10.57 23.78 -18.53
C ALA A 522 9.41 24.50 -17.81
N PHE A 523 8.50 25.07 -18.59
CA PHE A 523 7.25 25.71 -18.09
C PHE A 523 7.41 27.02 -17.29
N ALA A 524 8.60 27.64 -17.20
CA ALA A 524 8.74 28.97 -16.64
C ALA A 524 8.32 30.04 -17.68
N ASP A 525 7.64 31.09 -17.23
CA ASP A 525 7.44 32.29 -18.00
C ASP A 525 8.78 33.00 -18.24
N PRO A 526 8.91 33.92 -19.21
CA PRO A 526 10.18 34.52 -19.58
C PRO A 526 10.93 35.18 -18.43
N GLU A 527 10.23 35.83 -17.50
CA GLU A 527 10.82 36.50 -16.35
C GLU A 527 11.39 35.49 -15.34
N ASN A 528 10.63 34.45 -15.01
CA ASN A 528 11.11 33.35 -14.17
C ASN A 528 12.22 32.54 -14.83
N GLU A 529 12.22 32.39 -16.16
CA GLU A 529 13.27 31.70 -16.88
C GLU A 529 14.63 32.39 -16.72
N GLU A 530 14.69 33.72 -16.84
CA GLU A 530 15.93 34.48 -16.64
C GLU A 530 16.47 34.31 -15.21
N GLN A 531 15.59 34.39 -14.20
CA GLN A 531 15.96 34.20 -12.79
C GLN A 531 16.49 32.78 -12.54
N ILE A 532 15.84 31.76 -13.11
CA ILE A 532 16.27 30.36 -12.98
C ILE A 532 17.61 30.14 -13.67
N LEU A 533 17.84 30.68 -14.86
CA LEU A 533 19.12 30.55 -15.57
C LEU A 533 20.27 31.22 -14.79
N ALA A 534 20.02 32.40 -14.21
CA ALA A 534 21.01 33.06 -13.35
C ALA A 534 21.33 32.23 -12.11
N ALA A 535 20.32 31.71 -11.42
CA ALA A 535 20.51 30.83 -10.24
C ALA A 535 21.25 29.52 -10.62
N LEU A 536 20.95 28.94 -11.79
CA LEU A 536 21.66 27.76 -12.29
C LEU A 536 23.14 28.04 -12.61
N SER A 537 23.46 29.23 -13.13
CA SER A 537 24.82 29.64 -13.34
C SER A 537 25.61 29.72 -12.05
N ASP A 538 25.01 30.32 -11.00
CA ASP A 538 25.63 30.42 -9.68
C ASP A 538 25.78 29.01 -9.04
N LEU A 539 24.80 28.12 -9.21
CA LEU A 539 24.80 26.79 -8.63
C LEU A 539 25.88 25.87 -9.25
N LYS A 540 26.14 26.00 -10.55
CA LYS A 540 27.14 25.20 -11.27
C LYS A 540 28.57 25.58 -10.92
N ALA A 541 28.84 26.81 -10.47
CA ALA A 541 30.19 27.32 -10.27
C ALA A 541 31.04 26.40 -9.39
N GLY A 542 32.15 25.87 -9.97
CA GLY A 542 33.09 24.98 -9.29
C GLY A 542 32.61 23.54 -9.06
N LYS A 543 31.48 23.14 -9.63
CA LYS A 543 30.88 21.82 -9.44
C LYS A 543 30.77 21.04 -10.74
N THR A 544 30.83 19.72 -10.66
CA THR A 544 30.62 18.83 -11.81
C THR A 544 29.13 18.75 -12.11
N THR A 545 28.70 19.11 -13.33
CA THR A 545 27.27 19.25 -13.64
C THR A 545 26.87 18.46 -14.86
N ILE A 546 25.74 17.75 -14.76
CA ILE A 546 25.02 17.16 -15.90
C ILE A 546 23.67 17.86 -16.03
N MET A 547 23.35 18.36 -17.20
CA MET A 547 22.08 19.01 -17.49
C MET A 547 21.38 18.34 -18.66
N ILE A 548 20.12 17.93 -18.45
CA ILE A 548 19.23 17.54 -19.56
C ILE A 548 18.60 18.81 -20.09
N ALA A 549 18.91 19.13 -21.37
CA ALA A 549 18.41 20.33 -22.01
C ALA A 549 17.28 20.01 -22.99
N HIS A 550 16.12 20.57 -22.72
CA HIS A 550 15.00 20.62 -23.69
C HIS A 550 14.97 21.93 -24.45
N ARG A 551 15.52 23.00 -23.88
CA ARG A 551 15.73 24.28 -24.57
C ARG A 551 17.20 24.41 -24.97
N LEU A 552 17.46 24.41 -26.26
CA LEU A 552 18.85 24.48 -26.77
C LEU A 552 19.59 25.78 -26.39
N ASN A 553 18.86 26.83 -26.00
CA ASN A 553 19.52 28.06 -25.54
C ASN A 553 20.32 27.86 -24.23
N SER A 554 19.89 26.94 -23.37
CA SER A 554 20.55 26.67 -22.08
C SER A 554 21.91 25.94 -22.23
N VAL A 555 22.22 25.37 -23.40
CA VAL A 555 23.48 24.62 -23.61
C VAL A 555 24.68 25.48 -24.03
N LYS A 556 24.46 26.76 -24.38
CA LYS A 556 25.56 27.66 -24.80
C LYS A 556 26.64 27.86 -23.73
N GLY A 557 26.27 27.75 -22.46
CA GLY A 557 27.20 27.90 -21.34
C GLY A 557 27.72 26.57 -20.76
N MET A 558 27.70 25.50 -21.57
CA MET A 558 28.20 24.19 -21.19
C MET A 558 29.52 23.90 -21.88
N ASP A 559 30.44 23.25 -21.18
CA ASP A 559 31.77 22.93 -21.73
C ASP A 559 31.69 21.85 -22.78
N ARG A 560 30.71 20.93 -22.64
CA ARG A 560 30.54 19.77 -23.51
C ARG A 560 29.09 19.42 -23.72
N ILE A 561 28.76 18.94 -24.89
CA ILE A 561 27.41 18.54 -25.28
C ILE A 561 27.48 17.12 -25.86
N LEU A 562 26.64 16.21 -25.34
CA LEU A 562 26.38 14.89 -25.91
C LEU A 562 25.02 14.88 -26.59
N VAL A 563 25.01 14.53 -27.88
CA VAL A 563 23.75 14.28 -28.61
C VAL A 563 23.41 12.82 -28.51
N ILE A 564 22.22 12.57 -27.97
CA ILE A 564 21.72 11.20 -27.71
C ILE A 564 20.58 10.90 -28.70
N GLU A 565 20.72 9.82 -29.46
CA GLU A 565 19.71 9.31 -30.37
C GLU A 565 19.60 7.79 -30.19
N GLU A 566 18.38 7.30 -30.04
CA GLU A 566 18.07 5.87 -29.89
C GLU A 566 18.99 5.16 -28.88
N GLY A 567 19.23 5.81 -27.74
CA GLY A 567 20.04 5.25 -26.65
C GLY A 567 21.55 5.21 -26.95
N ARG A 568 22.06 5.94 -27.91
CA ARG A 568 23.48 6.02 -28.28
C ARG A 568 23.97 7.46 -28.32
N ILE A 569 25.26 7.67 -28.06
CA ILE A 569 25.91 8.96 -28.28
C ILE A 569 26.25 9.05 -29.77
N THR A 570 25.64 10.01 -30.47
CA THR A 570 25.89 10.25 -31.91
C THR A 570 26.88 11.37 -32.13
N GLU A 571 26.89 12.38 -31.28
CA GLU A 571 27.84 13.49 -31.34
C GLU A 571 28.29 13.87 -29.91
N ASP A 572 29.56 14.35 -29.87
CA ASP A 572 30.24 14.74 -28.65
C ASP A 572 31.21 15.90 -28.98
N GLY A 573 31.09 17.01 -28.24
CA GLY A 573 31.96 18.19 -28.47
C GLY A 573 31.43 19.45 -27.77
N SER A 574 32.19 20.54 -27.94
CA SER A 574 31.75 21.87 -27.51
C SER A 574 30.67 22.41 -28.45
N PHE A 575 29.95 23.45 -28.01
CA PHE A 575 28.91 24.10 -28.81
C PHE A 575 29.44 24.50 -30.20
N ASP A 576 30.56 25.19 -30.27
CA ASP A 576 31.12 25.69 -31.50
C ASP A 576 31.59 24.54 -32.41
N ALA A 577 32.26 23.53 -31.88
CA ALA A 577 32.69 22.35 -32.63
C ALA A 577 31.51 21.58 -33.23
N LEU A 578 30.39 21.46 -32.54
CA LEU A 578 29.20 20.77 -33.04
C LEU A 578 28.45 21.61 -34.09
N ILE A 579 28.45 22.93 -33.99
CA ILE A 579 27.92 23.83 -35.02
C ILE A 579 28.75 23.72 -36.32
N GLU A 580 30.10 23.74 -36.20
CA GLU A 580 31.00 23.60 -37.34
C GLU A 580 30.90 22.23 -38.03
N LYS A 581 30.72 21.16 -37.23
CA LYS A 581 30.55 19.79 -37.73
C LYS A 581 29.35 19.63 -38.66
N ASN A 582 28.37 20.55 -38.59
CA ASN A 582 27.14 20.57 -39.40
C ASN A 582 26.36 19.24 -39.36
N GLY A 583 26.34 18.62 -38.17
CA GLY A 583 25.69 17.36 -37.94
C GLY A 583 24.28 17.48 -37.30
N ARG A 584 23.91 16.51 -36.50
CA ARG A 584 22.59 16.45 -35.90
C ARG A 584 22.33 17.62 -34.94
N PHE A 585 23.30 17.97 -34.10
CA PHE A 585 23.20 19.12 -33.19
C PHE A 585 22.91 20.42 -33.98
N LYS A 586 23.63 20.67 -35.06
CA LYS A 586 23.40 21.84 -35.90
C LYS A 586 21.99 21.87 -36.47
N ALA A 587 21.50 20.72 -36.96
CA ALA A 587 20.13 20.64 -37.48
C ALA A 587 19.09 20.99 -36.40
N MET A 588 19.24 20.45 -35.18
CA MET A 588 18.38 20.79 -34.06
C MET A 588 18.47 22.27 -33.67
N TRP A 589 19.67 22.83 -33.70
CA TRP A 589 19.89 24.24 -33.42
C TRP A 589 19.23 25.16 -34.45
N ASP A 590 19.35 24.86 -35.74
CA ASP A 590 18.72 25.63 -36.80
C ASP A 590 17.20 25.58 -36.76
N GLU A 591 16.64 24.42 -36.45
CA GLU A 591 15.21 24.25 -36.22
C GLU A 591 14.72 25.11 -35.01
N TYR A 592 15.47 25.08 -33.90
CA TYR A 592 15.18 25.90 -32.72
C TYR A 592 15.23 27.41 -33.05
N VAL A 593 16.27 27.88 -33.75
CA VAL A 593 16.41 29.30 -34.13
C VAL A 593 15.30 29.74 -35.11
N SER A 594 14.94 28.87 -36.05
CA SER A 594 13.86 29.15 -37.00
C SER A 594 12.50 29.31 -36.30
N THR A 595 12.26 28.48 -35.31
CA THR A 595 11.01 28.54 -34.51
C THR A 595 10.91 29.83 -33.69
N ILE A 596 12.00 30.29 -33.09
CA ILE A 596 12.05 31.58 -32.38
C ILE A 596 11.87 32.75 -33.34
N ALA A 597 12.55 32.74 -34.49
CA ALA A 597 12.43 33.81 -35.49
C ALA A 597 10.99 33.93 -36.01
N TRP A 598 10.29 32.82 -36.19
CA TRP A 598 8.88 32.79 -36.61
C TRP A 598 7.97 33.39 -35.56
N THR A 599 8.18 33.07 -34.27
CA THR A 599 7.38 33.59 -33.16
C THR A 599 7.55 35.09 -32.99
N VAL A 600 8.77 35.63 -33.13
CA VAL A 600 9.05 37.08 -33.06
C VAL A 600 8.53 37.82 -34.29
N GLY A 601 8.58 37.18 -35.46
CA GLY A 601 8.08 37.73 -36.72
C GLY A 601 6.55 37.84 -36.79
N SER A 602 5.83 36.91 -36.18
CA SER A 602 4.37 36.94 -36.13
C SER A 602 3.85 38.02 -35.16
N SER A 603 4.56 38.32 -34.07
CA SER A 603 4.17 39.39 -33.15
C SER A 603 4.35 40.81 -33.73
N LYS A 604 5.25 40.97 -34.71
CA LYS A 604 5.40 42.24 -35.46
C LYS A 604 4.33 42.46 -36.53
N LYS A 605 3.70 41.39 -37.04
CA LYS A 605 2.60 41.54 -38.03
C LYS A 605 1.26 41.86 -37.38
N THR A 606 0.99 41.39 -36.17
CA THR A 606 -0.24 41.68 -35.44
C THR A 606 -0.28 43.10 -34.84
N GLY A 607 0.86 43.80 -34.72
CA GLY A 607 0.93 45.20 -34.29
C GLY A 607 0.78 46.25 -35.42
N LYS A 608 0.65 45.84 -36.69
CA LYS A 608 0.47 46.74 -37.84
C LYS A 608 -0.94 46.75 -38.46
N GLU A 609 -1.85 45.91 -37.96
CA GLU A 609 -3.26 45.89 -38.41
C GLU A 609 -4.23 46.50 -37.40
N ALA A 610 -3.70 47.23 -36.40
CA ALA A 610 -4.51 47.94 -35.38
C ALA A 610 -4.17 49.46 -35.33
N GLU A 611 -3.90 50.12 -36.51
CA GLU A 611 -3.96 51.57 -36.65
C GLU A 611 -4.94 51.93 -37.78
#